data_dcc99f476ffe2685dbb24ae1863c68ff
#
_entry.id   dcc99f476ffe2685dbb24ae1863c68ff
#
_cell.length_a   1.000
_cell.length_b   1.000
_cell.length_c   1.000
_cell.angle_alpha   90.00
_cell.angle_beta   90.00
_cell.angle_gamma   90.00
#
_symmetry.space_group_name_H-M   'P 1'
#
loop_
_entity.id
_entity.type
_entity.pdbx_description
1 polymer ?
#
loop_
_entity_poly.entity_id
_entity_poly.type
_entity_poly.pdbx_seq_one_letter_code
_entity_poly.pdbx_strand_id
1 'polypeptide(L)'
;FFIPSIMIRARASSFFSIIMSFVLFFFENFIVVPTLAEKNELQNSLLHKEKSLNKSNIVVISDGGLIVYKARHYESASKRLSNLYIIFRDDEKKLKAIVYSDYALWDETSSLWNLGNSLEYDYENEIMTVSRSVKDEYRKRLSESYEVFQSNVKNIQDVDAKQAKNYIEHLKRAGLPYQEELSEYYKKFAFPSVVFIVVFLSIGISGKSRKNVLLISLSLSVAAAVLFYVTQMVTMILAAGGYISPFMGAWFPVFLFIIISIVLLYYART
;
A
#
# COMPACT_ATOMS: atom_id res chain seq x y z
N PHE A 1 12.27 -47.12 17.03
CA PHE A 1 10.78 -46.97 17.02
C PHE A 1 10.31 -45.54 17.27
N PHE A 2 11.17 -44.55 17.57
CA PHE A 2 10.79 -43.16 17.89
C PHE A 2 10.73 -42.24 16.68
N ILE A 3 11.36 -42.56 15.57
CA ILE A 3 11.52 -41.72 14.38
C ILE A 3 10.20 -41.53 13.58
N PRO A 4 9.33 -42.55 13.41
CA PRO A 4 8.09 -42.39 12.65
C PRO A 4 7.10 -41.45 13.31
N SER A 5 7.02 -41.43 14.65
CA SER A 5 6.06 -40.64 15.39
C SER A 5 6.36 -39.13 15.35
N ILE A 6 7.64 -38.72 15.37
CA ILE A 6 8.07 -37.34 15.25
C ILE A 6 7.79 -36.83 13.82
N MET A 7 8.05 -37.67 12.81
CA MET A 7 7.81 -37.30 11.41
C MET A 7 6.31 -37.15 11.09
N ILE A 8 5.47 -38.00 11.67
CA ILE A 8 4.01 -37.91 11.52
C ILE A 8 3.49 -36.66 12.22
N ARG A 9 3.94 -36.38 13.46
CA ARG A 9 3.59 -35.16 14.19
C ARG A 9 4.05 -33.90 13.47
N ALA A 10 5.27 -33.88 12.93
CA ALA A 10 5.79 -32.77 12.14
C ALA A 10 4.93 -32.53 10.87
N ARG A 11 4.54 -33.59 10.16
CA ARG A 11 3.66 -33.49 8.98
C ARG A 11 2.28 -32.95 9.35
N ALA A 12 1.67 -33.45 10.43
CA ALA A 12 0.36 -32.98 10.89
C ALA A 12 0.41 -31.51 11.33
N SER A 13 1.43 -31.11 12.11
CA SER A 13 1.62 -29.71 12.52
C SER A 13 1.92 -28.79 11.33
N SER A 14 2.67 -29.24 10.34
CA SER A 14 2.95 -28.46 9.13
C SER A 14 1.66 -28.22 8.33
N PHE A 15 0.86 -29.25 8.15
CA PHE A 15 -0.44 -29.13 7.48
C PHE A 15 -1.37 -28.18 8.22
N PHE A 16 -1.45 -28.30 9.55
CA PHE A 16 -2.23 -27.42 10.39
C PHE A 16 -1.76 -25.95 10.31
N SER A 17 -0.44 -25.71 10.33
CA SER A 17 0.11 -24.35 10.24
C SER A 17 -0.12 -23.69 8.87
N ILE A 18 -0.11 -24.44 7.78
CA ILE A 18 -0.48 -23.95 6.45
C ILE A 18 -1.96 -23.54 6.44
N ILE A 19 -2.84 -24.39 6.97
CA ILE A 19 -4.28 -24.08 7.08
C ILE A 19 -4.47 -22.81 7.94
N MET A 20 -3.81 -22.71 9.09
CA MET A 20 -3.92 -21.55 9.97
C MET A 20 -3.38 -20.27 9.33
N SER A 21 -2.30 -20.34 8.57
CA SER A 21 -1.81 -19.18 7.79
C SER A 21 -2.83 -18.72 6.77
N PHE A 22 -3.52 -19.67 6.12
CA PHE A 22 -4.57 -19.36 5.15
C PHE A 22 -5.81 -18.76 5.84
N VAL A 23 -6.21 -19.32 6.98
CA VAL A 23 -7.31 -18.80 7.81
C VAL A 23 -6.98 -17.38 8.27
N LEU A 24 -5.75 -17.14 8.72
CA LEU A 24 -5.32 -15.81 9.20
C LEU A 24 -5.30 -14.79 8.06
N PHE A 25 -4.83 -15.17 6.86
CA PHE A 25 -4.90 -14.33 5.67
C PHE A 25 -6.34 -13.96 5.31
N PHE A 26 -7.23 -14.95 5.34
CA PHE A 26 -8.65 -14.73 5.09
C PHE A 26 -9.28 -13.82 6.14
N PHE A 27 -9.01 -14.10 7.41
CA PHE A 27 -9.51 -13.32 8.54
C PHE A 27 -9.04 -11.85 8.46
N GLU A 28 -7.78 -11.62 8.17
CA GLU A 28 -7.21 -10.29 8.01
C GLU A 28 -7.90 -9.49 6.90
N ASN A 29 -8.02 -10.09 5.71
CA ASN A 29 -8.59 -9.39 4.55
C ASN A 29 -10.11 -9.22 4.59
N PHE A 30 -10.85 -10.19 5.15
CA PHE A 30 -12.31 -10.19 5.09
C PHE A 30 -12.98 -9.73 6.39
N ILE A 31 -12.26 -9.74 7.51
CA ILE A 31 -12.82 -9.35 8.81
C ILE A 31 -12.09 -8.13 9.36
N VAL A 32 -10.76 -8.18 9.50
CA VAL A 32 -10.01 -7.11 10.18
C VAL A 32 -10.07 -5.81 9.37
N VAL A 33 -9.76 -5.84 8.08
CA VAL A 33 -9.76 -4.63 7.25
C VAL A 33 -11.14 -3.98 7.16
N PRO A 34 -12.24 -4.69 6.87
CA PRO A 34 -13.58 -4.09 6.87
C PRO A 34 -14.01 -3.55 8.24
N THR A 35 -13.75 -4.32 9.32
CA THR A 35 -14.08 -3.90 10.69
C THR A 35 -13.29 -2.66 11.11
N LEU A 36 -12.01 -2.56 10.70
CA LEU A 36 -11.19 -1.38 10.95
C LEU A 36 -11.72 -0.16 10.20
N ALA A 37 -12.17 -0.34 8.96
CA ALA A 37 -12.80 0.70 8.17
C ALA A 37 -14.10 1.18 8.84
N GLU A 38 -14.96 0.26 9.28
CA GLU A 38 -16.20 0.57 9.99
C GLU A 38 -15.95 1.26 11.35
N LYS A 39 -15.00 0.76 12.13
CA LYS A 39 -14.54 1.42 13.36
C LYS A 39 -14.09 2.86 13.10
N ASN A 40 -13.26 3.08 12.08
CA ASN A 40 -12.78 4.41 11.74
C ASN A 40 -13.92 5.32 11.27
N GLU A 41 -14.91 4.78 10.58
CA GLU A 41 -16.11 5.49 10.17
C GLU A 41 -16.98 5.87 11.36
N LEU A 42 -17.22 4.95 12.28
CA LEU A 42 -17.95 5.19 13.51
C LEU A 42 -17.22 6.22 14.41
N GLN A 43 -15.91 6.10 14.54
CA GLN A 43 -15.10 7.06 15.28
C GLN A 43 -15.17 8.46 14.68
N ASN A 44 -15.15 8.59 13.36
CA ASN A 44 -15.29 9.87 12.67
C ASN A 44 -16.69 10.46 12.84
N SER A 45 -17.76 9.63 12.81
CA SER A 45 -19.13 10.08 13.04
C SER A 45 -19.36 10.55 14.48
N LEU A 46 -18.83 9.82 15.46
CA LEU A 46 -18.92 10.19 16.88
C LEU A 46 -18.14 11.47 17.21
N LEU A 47 -17.04 11.71 16.50
CA LEU A 47 -16.25 12.94 16.64
C LEU A 47 -16.81 14.11 15.81
N HIS A 48 -18.01 13.96 15.24
CA HIS A 48 -18.63 14.93 14.31
C HIS A 48 -17.68 15.31 13.15
N LYS A 49 -16.69 14.48 12.86
CA LYS A 49 -15.90 14.54 11.64
C LYS A 49 -16.70 13.81 10.57
N GLU A 50 -17.65 14.51 9.94
CA GLU A 50 -18.25 13.99 8.71
C GLU A 50 -17.10 13.56 7.78
N LYS A 51 -17.15 12.32 7.36
CA LYS A 51 -16.28 11.81 6.31
C LYS A 51 -16.78 12.39 4.98
N SER A 52 -16.70 13.71 4.91
CA SER A 52 -16.90 14.39 3.66
C SER A 52 -15.79 13.89 2.73
N LEU A 53 -16.17 13.12 1.71
CA LEU A 53 -15.29 12.83 0.58
C LEU A 53 -14.94 14.11 -0.17
N ASN A 54 -15.56 15.22 0.24
CA ASN A 54 -15.23 16.57 -0.19
C ASN A 54 -13.90 16.98 0.45
N LYS A 55 -13.00 17.46 -0.34
CA LYS A 55 -11.67 17.92 0.07
C LYS A 55 -11.42 19.37 -0.31
N SER A 56 -10.59 20.02 0.48
CA SER A 56 -10.13 21.39 0.20
C SER A 56 -8.62 21.42 0.06
N ASN A 57 -8.13 22.32 -0.79
CA ASN A 57 -6.71 22.54 -1.06
C ASN A 57 -5.98 21.27 -1.53
N ILE A 58 -6.51 20.65 -2.58
CA ILE A 58 -6.00 19.41 -3.13
C ILE A 58 -4.90 19.71 -4.13
N VAL A 59 -3.79 18.98 -4.01
CA VAL A 59 -2.74 18.95 -5.02
C VAL A 59 -2.57 17.50 -5.47
N VAL A 60 -2.70 17.27 -6.78
CA VAL A 60 -2.48 15.98 -7.43
C VAL A 60 -1.42 16.14 -8.49
N ILE A 61 -0.44 15.26 -8.46
CA ILE A 61 0.64 15.21 -9.46
C ILE A 61 0.39 14.00 -10.34
N SER A 62 0.45 14.19 -11.65
CA SER A 62 0.17 13.18 -12.65
C SER A 62 1.22 13.19 -13.77
N ASP A 63 1.18 12.17 -14.64
CA ASP A 63 2.02 12.08 -15.83
C ASP A 63 3.52 12.27 -15.55
N GLY A 64 4.06 11.51 -14.58
CA GLY A 64 5.48 11.60 -14.22
C GLY A 64 5.92 12.94 -13.62
N GLY A 65 4.98 13.77 -13.17
CA GLY A 65 5.24 15.11 -12.67
C GLY A 65 5.11 16.22 -13.72
N LEU A 66 4.68 15.87 -14.93
CA LEU A 66 4.47 16.83 -16.02
C LEU A 66 3.16 17.59 -15.88
N ILE A 67 2.17 17.06 -15.14
CA ILE A 67 0.89 17.71 -14.88
C ILE A 67 0.67 17.81 -13.38
N VAL A 68 0.38 19.01 -12.90
CA VAL A 68 0.04 19.26 -11.50
C VAL A 68 -1.32 19.91 -11.43
N TYR A 69 -2.26 19.23 -10.78
CA TYR A 69 -3.58 19.76 -10.48
C TYR A 69 -3.57 20.38 -9.10
N LYS A 70 -4.07 21.60 -8.97
CA LYS A 70 -4.33 22.28 -7.69
C LYS A 70 -5.76 22.75 -7.67
N ALA A 71 -6.61 22.11 -6.89
CA ALA A 71 -8.01 22.48 -6.74
C ALA A 71 -8.26 23.03 -5.33
N ARG A 72 -9.09 24.07 -5.25
CA ARG A 72 -9.52 24.62 -3.95
C ARG A 72 -10.49 23.68 -3.27
N HIS A 73 -11.38 23.04 -4.02
CA HIS A 73 -12.40 22.14 -3.47
C HIS A 73 -12.74 21.03 -4.46
N TYR A 74 -12.93 19.83 -3.93
CA TYR A 74 -13.51 18.68 -4.64
C TYR A 74 -14.82 18.28 -3.96
N GLU A 75 -15.87 18.17 -4.75
CA GLU A 75 -17.18 17.69 -4.34
C GLU A 75 -17.42 16.27 -4.89
N SER A 76 -17.58 15.32 -3.98
CA SER A 76 -17.67 13.91 -4.34
C SER A 76 -19.00 13.56 -5.01
N ALA A 77 -20.11 14.19 -4.58
CA ALA A 77 -21.43 13.87 -5.09
C ALA A 77 -21.58 14.18 -6.59
N SER A 78 -21.01 15.31 -7.01
CA SER A 78 -21.04 15.79 -8.40
C SER A 78 -19.78 15.48 -9.19
N LYS A 79 -18.77 14.83 -8.56
CA LYS A 79 -17.42 14.62 -9.13
C LYS A 79 -16.85 15.92 -9.71
N ARG A 80 -16.96 17.02 -8.97
CA ARG A 80 -16.62 18.36 -9.39
C ARG A 80 -15.39 18.88 -8.65
N LEU A 81 -14.45 19.43 -9.42
CA LEU A 81 -13.35 20.27 -8.91
C LEU A 81 -13.74 21.74 -9.06
N SER A 82 -13.42 22.58 -8.07
CA SER A 82 -13.70 24.01 -8.10
C SER A 82 -12.41 24.80 -7.88
N ASN A 83 -12.29 25.94 -8.60
CA ASN A 83 -11.10 26.79 -8.64
C ASN A 83 -9.86 25.95 -8.91
N LEU A 84 -9.82 25.35 -10.11
CA LEU A 84 -8.81 24.41 -10.55
C LEU A 84 -7.71 25.15 -11.32
N TYR A 85 -6.48 24.95 -10.88
CA TYR A 85 -5.27 25.28 -11.62
C TYR A 85 -4.62 24.00 -12.09
N ILE A 86 -4.30 23.91 -13.38
CA ILE A 86 -3.59 22.79 -13.98
C ILE A 86 -2.30 23.34 -14.56
N ILE A 87 -1.19 22.88 -14.03
CA ILE A 87 0.13 23.32 -14.44
C ILE A 87 0.72 22.24 -15.33
N PHE A 88 0.99 22.58 -16.58
CA PHE A 88 1.68 21.72 -17.54
C PHE A 88 3.16 22.05 -17.54
N ARG A 89 4.00 21.04 -17.50
CA ARG A 89 5.45 21.14 -17.55
C ARG A 89 5.98 20.41 -18.78
N ASP A 90 7.16 20.81 -19.23
CA ASP A 90 7.92 20.08 -20.23
C ASP A 90 8.71 18.90 -19.59
N ASP A 91 9.44 18.16 -20.43
CA ASP A 91 10.25 17.01 -20.01
C ASP A 91 11.40 17.41 -19.04
N GLU A 92 11.83 18.67 -19.07
CA GLU A 92 12.80 19.26 -18.12
C GLU A 92 12.12 19.76 -16.83
N LYS A 93 10.79 19.56 -16.68
CA LYS A 93 9.94 20.03 -15.59
C LYS A 93 9.84 21.56 -15.47
N LYS A 94 10.17 22.29 -16.53
CA LYS A 94 9.92 23.73 -16.64
C LYS A 94 8.44 23.99 -16.94
N LEU A 95 7.97 25.17 -16.60
CA LEU A 95 6.60 25.61 -16.88
C LEU A 95 6.38 25.75 -18.38
N LYS A 96 5.38 25.04 -18.92
CA LYS A 96 4.92 25.14 -20.30
C LYS A 96 3.63 25.94 -20.41
N ALA A 97 2.62 25.57 -19.59
CA ALA A 97 1.34 26.27 -19.59
C ALA A 97 0.67 26.16 -18.22
N ILE A 98 -0.23 27.09 -17.92
CA ILE A 98 -1.16 27.04 -16.79
C ILE A 98 -2.58 27.16 -17.34
N VAL A 99 -3.43 26.21 -16.99
CA VAL A 99 -4.87 26.29 -17.27
C VAL A 99 -5.59 26.56 -15.96
N TYR A 100 -6.31 27.66 -15.90
CA TYR A 100 -7.25 27.96 -14.83
C TYR A 100 -8.68 27.61 -15.28
N SER A 101 -9.46 27.03 -14.37
CA SER A 101 -10.88 26.78 -14.60
C SER A 101 -11.67 27.03 -13.32
N ASP A 102 -12.83 27.70 -13.42
CA ASP A 102 -13.73 27.89 -12.28
C ASP A 102 -14.20 26.57 -11.73
N TYR A 103 -14.45 25.60 -12.63
CA TYR A 103 -14.80 24.23 -12.27
C TYR A 103 -14.41 23.23 -13.35
N ALA A 104 -14.27 21.98 -12.95
CA ALA A 104 -14.15 20.85 -13.85
C ALA A 104 -15.07 19.72 -13.39
N LEU A 105 -15.73 19.07 -14.35
CA LEU A 105 -16.61 17.93 -14.12
C LEU A 105 -15.99 16.67 -14.74
N TRP A 106 -16.04 15.57 -14.01
CA TRP A 106 -15.58 14.29 -14.53
C TRP A 106 -16.62 13.73 -15.51
N ASP A 107 -16.21 13.41 -16.70
CA ASP A 107 -17.02 12.71 -17.70
C ASP A 107 -16.65 11.22 -17.70
N GLU A 108 -17.59 10.37 -17.33
CA GLU A 108 -17.40 8.92 -17.29
C GLU A 108 -17.27 8.30 -18.67
N THR A 109 -17.84 8.95 -19.68
CA THR A 109 -17.86 8.41 -21.05
C THR A 109 -16.50 8.59 -21.72
N SER A 110 -15.91 9.77 -21.59
CA SER A 110 -14.59 10.08 -22.15
C SER A 110 -13.44 9.79 -21.20
N SER A 111 -13.71 9.58 -19.92
CA SER A 111 -12.70 9.48 -18.84
C SER A 111 -11.77 10.70 -18.80
N LEU A 112 -12.33 11.89 -18.98
CA LEU A 112 -11.63 13.16 -18.99
C LEU A 112 -12.33 14.19 -18.11
N TRP A 113 -11.57 15.20 -17.67
CA TRP A 113 -12.11 16.37 -16.99
C TRP A 113 -12.61 17.42 -18.00
N ASN A 114 -13.90 17.70 -17.97
CA ASN A 114 -14.53 18.78 -18.74
C ASN A 114 -14.41 20.09 -17.98
N LEU A 115 -13.66 21.04 -18.54
CA LEU A 115 -13.40 22.34 -17.96
C LEU A 115 -14.54 23.33 -18.27
N GLY A 116 -14.98 24.07 -17.26
CA GLY A 116 -15.93 25.17 -17.41
C GLY A 116 -15.26 26.53 -17.12
N ASN A 117 -15.58 27.56 -17.91
CA ASN A 117 -15.00 28.89 -17.79
C ASN A 117 -13.48 28.88 -17.61
N SER A 118 -12.77 28.47 -18.65
CA SER A 118 -11.35 28.24 -18.56
C SER A 118 -10.52 29.33 -19.25
N LEU A 119 -9.35 29.61 -18.66
CA LEU A 119 -8.32 30.47 -19.19
C LEU A 119 -7.03 29.66 -19.32
N GLU A 120 -6.38 29.74 -20.49
CA GLU A 120 -5.09 29.15 -20.72
C GLU A 120 -4.03 30.25 -20.75
N TYR A 121 -3.00 30.08 -19.97
CA TYR A 121 -1.78 30.86 -19.96
C TYR A 121 -0.67 30.01 -20.53
N ASP A 122 -0.33 30.22 -21.79
CA ASP A 122 0.74 29.50 -22.48
C ASP A 122 2.03 30.28 -22.35
N TYR A 123 3.11 29.60 -21.98
CA TYR A 123 4.44 30.19 -21.80
C TYR A 123 5.38 29.66 -22.85
N GLU A 124 5.58 30.44 -23.89
CA GLU A 124 6.46 30.09 -24.99
C GLU A 124 7.46 31.22 -25.26
N ASN A 125 8.74 30.88 -25.35
CA ASN A 125 9.85 31.85 -25.61
C ASN A 125 9.84 33.06 -24.65
N GLU A 126 9.61 32.84 -23.34
CA GLU A 126 9.55 33.88 -22.31
C GLU A 126 8.34 34.85 -22.47
N ILE A 127 7.42 34.56 -23.37
CA ILE A 127 6.21 35.35 -23.60
C ILE A 127 5.00 34.55 -23.05
N MET A 128 4.20 35.20 -22.21
CA MET A 128 2.96 34.62 -21.73
C MET A 128 1.80 35.09 -22.60
N THR A 129 1.12 34.14 -23.25
CA THR A 129 -0.11 34.41 -24.03
C THR A 129 -1.32 33.90 -23.27
N VAL A 130 -2.43 34.65 -23.29
CA VAL A 130 -3.67 34.29 -22.61
C VAL A 130 -4.76 34.01 -23.62
N SER A 131 -5.36 32.82 -23.51
CA SER A 131 -6.48 32.40 -24.35
C SER A 131 -7.69 32.00 -23.47
N ARG A 132 -8.90 32.31 -23.95
CA ARG A 132 -10.14 31.82 -23.33
C ARG A 132 -10.52 30.40 -23.78
N SER A 133 -9.78 29.83 -24.73
CA SER A 133 -10.00 28.47 -25.19
C SER A 133 -8.77 27.64 -24.89
N VAL A 134 -8.97 26.55 -24.16
CA VAL A 134 -7.89 25.59 -23.85
C VAL A 134 -7.60 24.73 -25.09
N LYS A 135 -6.34 24.62 -25.47
CA LYS A 135 -5.91 23.80 -26.59
C LYS A 135 -6.31 22.34 -26.40
N ASP A 136 -6.71 21.66 -27.46
CA ASP A 136 -7.12 20.27 -27.45
C ASP A 136 -5.99 19.32 -26.97
N GLU A 137 -4.75 19.70 -27.19
CA GLU A 137 -3.57 18.97 -26.67
C GLU A 137 -3.63 18.87 -25.14
N TYR A 138 -3.91 19.95 -24.44
CA TYR A 138 -4.01 19.97 -22.98
C TYR A 138 -5.25 19.25 -22.47
N ARG A 139 -6.41 19.44 -23.14
CA ARG A 139 -7.66 18.78 -22.77
C ARG A 139 -7.58 17.26 -22.77
N LYS A 140 -6.95 16.68 -23.80
CA LYS A 140 -6.77 15.22 -23.94
C LYS A 140 -5.88 14.60 -22.86
N ARG A 141 -5.05 15.39 -22.20
CA ARG A 141 -4.17 14.95 -21.12
C ARG A 141 -4.83 15.00 -19.74
N LEU A 142 -6.06 15.52 -19.61
CA LEU A 142 -6.79 15.62 -18.34
C LEU A 142 -7.50 14.31 -17.97
N SER A 143 -6.77 13.21 -17.98
CA SER A 143 -7.29 11.84 -17.77
C SER A 143 -7.08 11.29 -16.37
N GLU A 144 -6.64 12.12 -15.40
CA GLU A 144 -6.44 11.63 -14.02
C GLU A 144 -7.77 11.32 -13.36
N SER A 145 -7.94 10.10 -12.84
CA SER A 145 -9.21 9.62 -12.28
C SER A 145 -9.69 10.47 -11.11
N TYR A 146 -10.99 10.70 -11.01
CA TYR A 146 -11.62 11.38 -9.88
C TYR A 146 -11.34 10.69 -8.53
N GLU A 147 -11.10 9.38 -8.53
CA GLU A 147 -10.77 8.60 -7.32
C GLU A 147 -9.49 9.11 -6.64
N VAL A 148 -8.55 9.62 -7.40
CA VAL A 148 -7.30 10.18 -6.87
C VAL A 148 -7.57 11.43 -6.03
N PHE A 149 -8.52 12.27 -6.46
CA PHE A 149 -8.93 13.46 -5.72
C PHE A 149 -9.74 13.12 -4.48
N GLN A 150 -10.41 11.96 -4.45
CA GLN A 150 -11.11 11.43 -3.29
C GLN A 150 -10.18 10.71 -2.32
N SER A 151 -9.06 10.17 -2.78
CA SER A 151 -8.23 9.26 -2.01
C SER A 151 -7.79 9.87 -0.69
N ASN A 152 -8.22 9.22 0.39
CA ASN A 152 -7.79 9.48 1.77
C ASN A 152 -6.84 8.38 2.26
N VAL A 153 -6.16 7.69 1.35
CA VAL A 153 -5.23 6.65 1.74
C VAL A 153 -4.10 7.30 2.53
N LYS A 154 -4.23 7.31 3.85
CA LYS A 154 -3.18 7.74 4.78
C LYS A 154 -2.26 6.58 5.13
N ASN A 155 -2.75 5.35 5.04
CA ASN A 155 -2.01 4.15 5.39
C ASN A 155 -2.51 2.98 4.53
N ILE A 156 -1.58 2.31 3.87
CA ILE A 156 -1.86 1.11 3.05
C ILE A 156 -2.46 -0.02 3.88
N GLN A 157 -2.17 -0.06 5.18
CA GLN A 157 -2.67 -1.11 6.07
C GLN A 157 -4.19 -1.02 6.31
N ASP A 158 -4.76 0.19 6.20
CA ASP A 158 -6.17 0.46 6.54
C ASP A 158 -7.12 0.28 5.35
N VAL A 159 -6.60 0.00 4.16
CA VAL A 159 -7.38 -0.14 2.92
C VAL A 159 -7.28 -1.54 2.35
N ASP A 160 -8.25 -1.93 1.52
CA ASP A 160 -8.21 -3.23 0.86
C ASP A 160 -7.08 -3.34 -0.18
N ALA A 161 -6.78 -4.56 -0.61
CA ALA A 161 -5.67 -4.80 -1.54
C ALA A 161 -5.87 -4.11 -2.91
N LYS A 162 -7.13 -3.92 -3.35
CA LYS A 162 -7.46 -3.26 -4.62
C LYS A 162 -7.23 -1.76 -4.53
N GLN A 163 -7.72 -1.14 -3.45
CA GLN A 163 -7.51 0.30 -3.20
C GLN A 163 -6.02 0.62 -3.00
N ALA A 164 -5.30 -0.23 -2.24
CA ALA A 164 -3.85 -0.10 -2.06
C ALA A 164 -3.11 -0.17 -3.40
N LYS A 165 -3.46 -1.12 -4.26
CA LYS A 165 -2.86 -1.25 -5.60
C LYS A 165 -3.11 -0.02 -6.46
N ASN A 166 -4.37 0.46 -6.53
CA ASN A 166 -4.72 1.65 -7.30
C ASN A 166 -3.94 2.89 -6.82
N TYR A 167 -3.81 3.05 -5.51
CA TYR A 167 -3.04 4.14 -4.92
C TYR A 167 -1.55 4.08 -5.27
N ILE A 168 -0.93 2.89 -5.20
CA ILE A 168 0.47 2.69 -5.57
C ILE A 168 0.69 2.96 -7.08
N GLU A 169 -0.24 2.53 -7.93
CA GLU A 169 -0.17 2.81 -9.37
C GLU A 169 -0.28 4.31 -9.66
N HIS A 170 -1.12 5.03 -8.89
CA HIS A 170 -1.17 6.49 -8.97
C HIS A 170 0.17 7.12 -8.58
N LEU A 171 0.77 6.73 -7.44
CA LEU A 171 2.08 7.25 -7.02
C LEU A 171 3.15 7.03 -8.09
N LYS A 172 3.16 5.85 -8.73
CA LYS A 172 4.08 5.53 -9.83
C LYS A 172 3.87 6.44 -11.03
N ARG A 173 2.61 6.62 -11.46
CA ARG A 173 2.28 7.52 -12.59
C ARG A 173 2.61 8.97 -12.28
N ALA A 174 2.44 9.38 -11.04
CA ALA A 174 2.76 10.72 -10.57
C ALA A 174 4.28 10.98 -10.43
N GLY A 175 5.12 9.94 -10.54
CA GLY A 175 6.56 10.06 -10.27
C GLY A 175 6.89 10.32 -8.81
N LEU A 176 5.98 9.98 -7.88
CA LEU A 176 6.16 10.11 -6.45
C LEU A 176 6.86 8.88 -5.85
N PRO A 177 7.53 9.01 -4.72
CA PRO A 177 8.07 7.87 -4.00
C PRO A 177 6.95 6.88 -3.67
N TYR A 178 7.12 5.61 -4.00
CA TYR A 178 6.12 4.55 -3.82
C TYR A 178 6.69 3.30 -3.16
N GLN A 179 7.97 3.30 -2.85
CA GLN A 179 8.69 2.12 -2.35
C GLN A 179 8.16 1.68 -0.98
N GLU A 180 7.88 2.63 -0.09
CA GLU A 180 7.33 2.36 1.22
C GLU A 180 5.94 1.73 1.11
N GLU A 181 5.04 2.35 0.36
CA GLU A 181 3.67 1.89 0.16
C GLU A 181 3.61 0.52 -0.52
N LEU A 182 4.48 0.29 -1.50
CA LEU A 182 4.57 -0.99 -2.18
C LEU A 182 5.13 -2.08 -1.24
N SER A 183 6.05 -1.72 -0.34
CA SER A 183 6.57 -2.65 0.67
C SER A 183 5.48 -3.05 1.67
N GLU A 184 4.70 -2.09 2.17
CA GLU A 184 3.57 -2.34 3.06
C GLU A 184 2.47 -3.17 2.36
N TYR A 185 2.25 -2.96 1.07
CA TYR A 185 1.35 -3.80 0.28
C TYR A 185 1.82 -5.26 0.24
N TYR A 186 3.09 -5.52 -0.05
CA TYR A 186 3.63 -6.89 -0.04
C TYR A 186 3.63 -7.51 1.35
N LYS A 187 3.84 -6.72 2.39
CA LYS A 187 3.80 -7.17 3.78
C LYS A 187 2.44 -7.74 4.17
N LYS A 188 1.31 -7.21 3.65
CA LYS A 188 -0.03 -7.78 3.86
C LYS A 188 -0.10 -9.26 3.48
N PHE A 189 0.60 -9.66 2.42
CA PHE A 189 0.64 -11.05 1.95
C PHE A 189 1.71 -11.89 2.66
N ALA A 190 2.80 -11.27 3.09
CA ALA A 190 3.88 -11.95 3.79
C ALA A 190 3.55 -12.23 5.26
N PHE A 191 2.79 -11.34 5.92
CA PHE A 191 2.50 -11.38 7.35
C PHE A 191 1.84 -12.69 7.83
N PRO A 192 0.83 -13.25 7.15
CA PRO A 192 0.20 -14.50 7.58
C PRO A 192 1.16 -15.70 7.65
N SER A 193 2.28 -15.64 6.90
CA SER A 193 3.32 -16.68 6.93
C SER A 193 4.05 -16.79 8.28
N VAL A 194 3.93 -15.77 9.16
CA VAL A 194 4.54 -15.78 10.50
C VAL A 194 4.05 -16.96 11.33
N VAL A 195 2.77 -17.30 11.24
CA VAL A 195 2.19 -18.45 11.97
C VAL A 195 2.88 -19.76 11.56
N PHE A 196 3.07 -19.93 10.26
CA PHE A 196 3.78 -21.08 9.72
C PHE A 196 5.22 -21.15 10.25
N ILE A 197 5.93 -20.04 10.23
CA ILE A 197 7.33 -19.94 10.70
C ILE A 197 7.41 -20.30 12.18
N VAL A 198 6.56 -19.73 13.04
CA VAL A 198 6.56 -19.96 14.49
C VAL A 198 6.29 -21.44 14.80
N VAL A 199 5.32 -22.06 14.14
CA VAL A 199 5.02 -23.50 14.33
C VAL A 199 6.19 -24.36 13.89
N PHE A 200 6.80 -24.09 12.72
CA PHE A 200 7.94 -24.86 12.23
C PHE A 200 9.16 -24.77 13.15
N LEU A 201 9.47 -23.56 13.62
CA LEU A 201 10.55 -23.35 14.60
C LEU A 201 10.29 -24.11 15.89
N SER A 202 9.05 -24.05 16.42
CA SER A 202 8.68 -24.75 17.65
C SER A 202 8.85 -26.25 17.54
N ILE A 203 8.54 -26.86 16.37
CA ILE A 203 8.73 -28.30 16.13
C ILE A 203 10.21 -28.65 16.12
N GLY A 204 11.03 -27.85 15.40
CA GLY A 204 12.48 -28.10 15.28
C GLY A 204 13.19 -28.06 16.65
N ILE A 205 12.72 -27.19 17.53
CA ILE A 205 13.32 -26.98 18.86
C ILE A 205 12.84 -28.03 19.87
N SER A 206 11.54 -28.37 19.86
CA SER A 206 10.93 -29.32 20.78
C SER A 206 11.53 -30.74 20.66
N GLY A 207 12.08 -31.09 19.50
CA GLY A 207 12.70 -32.40 19.26
C GLY A 207 13.95 -32.68 20.09
N LYS A 208 14.65 -31.68 20.60
CA LYS A 208 15.94 -31.79 21.27
C LYS A 208 15.88 -31.69 22.81
N SER A 209 14.81 -31.19 23.38
CA SER A 209 14.68 -30.93 24.81
C SER A 209 13.92 -32.03 25.56
N ARG A 210 14.56 -32.68 26.55
CA ARG A 210 13.97 -33.75 27.35
C ARG A 210 13.40 -33.30 28.69
N LYS A 211 13.77 -32.11 29.20
CA LYS A 211 13.29 -31.57 30.50
C LYS A 211 12.70 -30.19 30.28
N ASN A 212 11.55 -29.90 30.87
CA ASN A 212 10.85 -28.60 30.79
C ASN A 212 10.55 -28.12 29.37
N VAL A 213 10.17 -29.04 28.47
CA VAL A 213 9.94 -28.79 27.05
C VAL A 213 9.00 -27.62 26.81
N LEU A 214 7.95 -27.48 27.63
CA LEU A 214 6.94 -26.44 27.47
C LEU A 214 7.52 -25.04 27.73
N LEU A 215 8.28 -24.84 28.80
CA LEU A 215 8.86 -23.54 29.13
C LEU A 215 9.93 -23.13 28.12
N ILE A 216 10.79 -24.05 27.72
CA ILE A 216 11.85 -23.80 26.75
C ILE A 216 11.26 -23.50 25.37
N SER A 217 10.27 -24.26 24.91
CA SER A 217 9.65 -24.02 23.61
C SER A 217 8.88 -22.70 23.58
N LEU A 218 8.19 -22.32 24.67
CA LEU A 218 7.51 -21.04 24.78
C LEU A 218 8.50 -19.86 24.70
N SER A 219 9.56 -19.89 25.53
CA SER A 219 10.55 -18.81 25.56
C SER A 219 11.23 -18.66 24.20
N LEU A 220 11.53 -19.76 23.53
CA LEU A 220 12.21 -19.76 22.24
C LEU A 220 11.30 -19.33 21.10
N SER A 221 10.00 -19.65 21.17
CA SER A 221 8.99 -19.13 20.23
C SER A 221 8.83 -17.62 20.33
N VAL A 222 8.84 -17.09 21.55
CA VAL A 222 8.79 -15.64 21.78
C VAL A 222 10.07 -14.99 21.23
N ALA A 223 11.24 -15.54 21.54
CA ALA A 223 12.50 -15.02 21.01
C ALA A 223 12.55 -15.06 19.47
N ALA A 224 12.09 -16.15 18.85
CA ALA A 224 12.02 -16.25 17.40
C ALA A 224 11.04 -15.22 16.80
N ALA A 225 9.89 -14.98 17.43
CA ALA A 225 8.94 -13.96 16.98
C ALA A 225 9.56 -12.56 17.06
N VAL A 226 10.24 -12.23 18.15
CA VAL A 226 10.92 -10.95 18.31
C VAL A 226 11.98 -10.77 17.21
N LEU A 227 12.82 -11.78 16.98
CA LEU A 227 13.85 -11.74 15.93
C LEU A 227 13.24 -11.58 14.54
N PHE A 228 12.13 -12.26 14.27
CA PHE A 228 11.39 -12.10 13.00
C PHE A 228 10.94 -10.65 12.82
N TYR A 229 10.26 -10.07 13.82
CA TYR A 229 9.77 -8.69 13.73
C TYR A 229 10.89 -7.67 13.59
N VAL A 230 11.99 -7.84 14.34
CA VAL A 230 13.16 -6.96 14.20
C VAL A 230 13.75 -7.05 12.78
N THR A 231 13.91 -8.27 12.26
CA THR A 231 14.39 -8.47 10.89
C THR A 231 13.45 -7.83 9.87
N GLN A 232 12.14 -8.00 10.04
CA GLN A 232 11.12 -7.41 9.17
C GLN A 232 11.17 -5.88 9.23
N MET A 233 11.29 -5.30 10.42
CA MET A 233 11.40 -3.84 10.58
C MET A 233 12.62 -3.29 9.84
N VAL A 234 13.78 -3.92 9.99
CA VAL A 234 15.02 -3.49 9.33
C VAL A 234 14.89 -3.59 7.80
N THR A 235 14.38 -4.71 7.29
CA THR A 235 14.22 -4.90 5.84
C THR A 235 13.17 -3.96 5.24
N MET A 236 12.09 -3.64 5.97
CA MET A 236 11.10 -2.66 5.54
C MET A 236 11.68 -1.24 5.46
N ILE A 237 12.51 -0.83 6.43
CA ILE A 237 13.20 0.47 6.40
C ILE A 237 14.14 0.55 5.19
N LEU A 238 14.90 -0.51 4.92
CA LEU A 238 15.78 -0.56 3.76
C LEU A 238 15.01 -0.50 2.43
N ALA A 239 13.86 -1.15 2.38
CA ALA A 239 12.98 -1.12 1.20
C ALA A 239 12.34 0.26 1.00
N ALA A 240 11.85 0.90 2.06
CA ALA A 240 11.33 2.27 2.03
C ALA A 240 12.38 3.27 1.53
N GLY A 241 13.63 3.11 1.95
CA GLY A 241 14.77 3.91 1.48
C GLY A 241 15.26 3.56 0.08
N GLY A 242 14.69 2.54 -0.58
CA GLY A 242 15.06 2.13 -1.93
C GLY A 242 16.38 1.32 -2.02
N TYR A 243 16.99 0.94 -0.90
CA TYR A 243 18.22 0.12 -0.89
C TYR A 243 17.99 -1.32 -1.33
N ILE A 244 16.80 -1.85 -1.09
CA ILE A 244 16.35 -3.18 -1.54
C ILE A 244 14.99 -3.07 -2.21
N SER A 245 14.62 -4.07 -3.02
CA SER A 245 13.30 -4.04 -3.64
C SER A 245 12.17 -4.16 -2.59
N PRO A 246 11.01 -3.52 -2.80
CA PRO A 246 9.85 -3.61 -1.91
C PRO A 246 9.40 -5.04 -1.62
N PHE A 247 9.47 -5.91 -2.63
CA PHE A 247 9.18 -7.34 -2.46
C PHE A 247 10.13 -8.00 -1.46
N MET A 248 11.45 -7.76 -1.61
CA MET A 248 12.45 -8.32 -0.69
C MET A 248 12.29 -7.74 0.72
N GLY A 249 11.93 -6.48 0.87
CA GLY A 249 11.63 -5.88 2.18
C GLY A 249 10.60 -6.66 2.97
N ALA A 250 9.54 -7.12 2.32
CA ALA A 250 8.45 -7.86 2.95
C ALA A 250 8.74 -9.37 3.09
N TRP A 251 9.33 -10.02 2.07
CA TRP A 251 9.44 -11.47 1.99
C TRP A 251 10.78 -12.03 2.47
N PHE A 252 11.85 -11.22 2.54
CA PHE A 252 13.16 -11.69 3.00
C PHE A 252 13.13 -12.32 4.40
N PRO A 253 12.46 -11.72 5.42
CA PRO A 253 12.35 -12.36 6.73
C PRO A 253 11.67 -13.73 6.66
N VAL A 254 10.63 -13.86 5.84
CA VAL A 254 9.90 -15.12 5.66
C VAL A 254 10.84 -16.20 5.10
N PHE A 255 11.58 -15.91 4.03
CA PHE A 255 12.52 -16.86 3.44
C PHE A 255 13.65 -17.22 4.41
N LEU A 256 14.23 -16.24 5.10
CA LEU A 256 15.29 -16.46 6.08
C LEU A 256 14.84 -17.42 7.18
N PHE A 257 13.67 -17.18 7.77
CA PHE A 257 13.18 -18.01 8.86
C PHE A 257 12.68 -19.39 8.42
N ILE A 258 12.19 -19.52 7.17
CA ILE A 258 11.92 -20.84 6.58
C ILE A 258 13.21 -21.65 6.45
N ILE A 259 14.31 -21.06 5.97
CA ILE A 259 15.60 -21.72 5.86
C ILE A 259 16.10 -22.13 7.24
N ILE A 260 16.06 -21.24 8.22
CA ILE A 260 16.44 -21.55 9.61
C ILE A 260 15.60 -22.70 10.17
N SER A 261 14.29 -22.70 9.91
CA SER A 261 13.39 -23.78 10.37
C SER A 261 13.75 -25.12 9.75
N ILE A 262 14.06 -25.15 8.46
CA ILE A 262 14.50 -26.39 7.76
C ILE A 262 15.81 -26.89 8.34
N VAL A 263 16.78 -26.01 8.55
CA VAL A 263 18.07 -26.36 9.15
C VAL A 263 17.88 -26.94 10.57
N LEU A 264 17.06 -26.28 11.41
CA LEU A 264 16.77 -26.78 12.75
C LEU A 264 16.09 -28.15 12.75
N LEU A 265 15.13 -28.36 11.83
CA LEU A 265 14.50 -29.67 11.66
C LEU A 265 15.49 -30.77 11.21
N TYR A 266 16.42 -30.42 10.34
CA TYR A 266 17.45 -31.35 9.91
C TYR A 266 18.38 -31.75 11.06
N TYR A 267 18.84 -30.77 11.86
CA TYR A 267 19.69 -31.05 13.04
C TYR A 267 18.93 -31.66 14.22
N ALA A 268 17.62 -31.46 14.34
CA ALA A 268 16.81 -32.13 15.35
C ALA A 268 16.59 -33.62 15.07
N ARG A 269 16.82 -34.02 13.81
CA ARG A 269 16.66 -35.40 13.36
C ARG A 269 17.87 -36.27 13.67
N THR A 270 19.06 -35.69 13.87
CA THR A 270 20.29 -36.37 14.28
C THR A 270 20.47 -36.33 15.79
#